data_2695cd2eb373c25ab8770fb5ea55b5d3
#
_entry.id   2695cd2eb373c25ab8770fb5ea55b5d3
#
_cell.length_a   1.000
_cell.length_b   1.000
_cell.length_c   1.000
_cell.angle_alpha   90.00
_cell.angle_beta   90.00
_cell.angle_gamma   90.00
#
_symmetry.space_group_name_H-M   'P 1'
#
loop_
_entity.id
_entity.type
_entity.pdbx_description
1 polymer ?
#
loop_
_entity_poly.entity_id
_entity_poly.type
_entity_poly.pdbx_seq_one_letter_code
_entity_poly.pdbx_strand_id
1 'polypeptide(L)'
;MDRYIKRVTTGAMLVGICAATLAASAGPAAAGQRFTYVSATHERAIYPAVGATTRAPIGWVEFCTEYKPECKTKPEPARNIVLTPKVWSDMVKVNDWVNDNIKPITDLEHWGVVERWNYPDDGYGDCEDYVLLKRRMLLRAGWPREALLITVVRDRKGDGHAVLTVKTNRGDFILDNQSAQILPWNLTGYHFVKRQSQTDPNKWVALGKPAIAPPVVSAR
;
A
#
# COMPACT_ATOMS: atom_id res chain seq x y z
N MET A 1 -43.23 -21.91 70.19
CA MET A 1 -43.67 -20.65 70.79
C MET A 1 -43.11 -19.54 69.95
N ASP A 2 -43.85 -18.69 69.23
CA ASP A 2 -45.22 -18.32 69.13
C ASP A 2 -45.55 -17.90 67.69
N ARG A 3 -46.78 -18.18 67.36
CA ARG A 3 -47.43 -17.76 66.11
C ARG A 3 -47.64 -16.27 66.12
N TYR A 4 -47.54 -15.62 64.95
CA TYR A 4 -48.42 -14.50 64.66
C TYR A 4 -48.80 -14.48 63.15
N ILE A 5 -50.08 -14.66 62.96
CA ILE A 5 -50.85 -14.58 61.73
C ILE A 5 -51.34 -13.13 61.60
N LYS A 6 -51.43 -12.65 60.36
CA LYS A 6 -52.38 -11.67 59.75
C LYS A 6 -51.64 -10.56 59.00
N ARG A 7 -52.00 -10.09 57.85
CA ARG A 7 -53.33 -9.98 57.18
C ARG A 7 -53.10 -9.85 55.71
N VAL A 8 -54.00 -10.42 54.90
CA VAL A 8 -54.17 -10.19 53.45
C VAL A 8 -54.84 -8.81 53.29
N THR A 9 -54.26 -7.96 52.51
CA THR A 9 -54.94 -6.80 51.89
C THR A 9 -54.78 -6.88 50.38
N THR A 10 -55.92 -7.12 49.77
CA THR A 10 -56.13 -7.14 48.31
C THR A 10 -55.99 -5.70 47.79
N GLY A 11 -54.90 -5.43 47.08
CA GLY A 11 -54.68 -4.18 46.34
C GLY A 11 -54.78 -4.46 44.83
N ALA A 12 -55.78 -3.87 44.20
CA ALA A 12 -55.97 -3.95 42.76
C ALA A 12 -54.79 -3.37 42.01
N MET A 13 -54.13 -4.15 41.16
CA MET A 13 -53.00 -3.74 40.38
C MET A 13 -53.50 -3.32 38.97
N LEU A 14 -53.51 -2.03 38.75
CA LEU A 14 -53.70 -1.45 37.43
C LEU A 14 -52.53 -1.85 36.54
N VAL A 15 -52.80 -2.64 35.49
CA VAL A 15 -51.81 -3.00 34.45
C VAL A 15 -51.65 -1.82 33.54
N GLY A 16 -50.61 -1.03 33.78
CA GLY A 16 -50.13 -0.03 32.82
C GLY A 16 -49.35 -0.71 31.73
N ILE A 17 -49.87 -0.76 30.52
CA ILE A 17 -49.15 -1.20 29.32
C ILE A 17 -48.17 -0.06 28.94
N CYS A 18 -46.95 -0.16 29.38
CA CYS A 18 -45.83 0.64 28.83
C CYS A 18 -45.46 0.07 27.45
N ALA A 19 -45.90 0.70 26.38
CA ALA A 19 -45.37 0.46 25.04
C ALA A 19 -43.92 0.99 25.01
N ALA A 20 -42.96 0.08 25.17
CA ALA A 20 -41.56 0.39 24.94
C ALA A 20 -41.33 0.51 23.43
N THR A 21 -41.25 1.73 22.93
CA THR A 21 -40.75 2.00 21.58
C THR A 21 -39.26 1.70 21.56
N LEU A 22 -38.88 0.58 20.98
CA LEU A 22 -37.51 0.27 20.60
C LEU A 22 -37.07 1.28 19.51
N ALA A 23 -36.42 2.35 19.95
CA ALA A 23 -35.66 3.16 19.02
C ALA A 23 -34.43 2.37 18.59
N ALA A 24 -34.50 1.76 17.41
CA ALA A 24 -33.33 1.19 16.76
C ALA A 24 -32.38 2.34 16.43
N SER A 25 -31.33 2.50 17.22
CA SER A 25 -30.19 3.36 16.88
C SER A 25 -29.47 2.70 15.69
N ALA A 26 -29.76 3.19 14.48
CA ALA A 26 -28.94 2.91 13.33
C ALA A 26 -27.54 3.52 13.60
N GLY A 27 -26.59 2.67 13.95
CA GLY A 27 -25.18 3.05 14.00
C GLY A 27 -24.75 3.58 12.63
N PRO A 28 -23.72 4.45 12.57
CA PRO A 28 -23.21 4.92 11.30
C PRO A 28 -22.79 3.71 10.47
N ALA A 29 -23.49 3.45 9.37
CA ALA A 29 -23.08 2.50 8.38
C ALA A 29 -21.66 2.94 7.94
N ALA A 30 -20.67 2.10 8.19
CA ALA A 30 -19.36 2.26 7.61
C ALA A 30 -19.59 2.44 6.11
N ALA A 31 -19.32 3.65 5.63
CA ALA A 31 -19.37 3.97 4.22
C ALA A 31 -18.27 3.16 3.54
N GLY A 32 -18.59 1.91 3.23
CA GLY A 32 -17.76 1.12 2.34
C GLY A 32 -17.55 1.95 1.09
N GLN A 33 -16.30 2.31 0.83
CA GLN A 33 -15.93 3.06 -0.36
C GLN A 33 -16.41 2.25 -1.57
N ARG A 34 -17.58 2.59 -2.08
CA ARG A 34 -18.03 2.09 -3.38
C ARG A 34 -17.12 2.73 -4.42
N PHE A 35 -16.03 2.04 -4.73
CA PHE A 35 -15.35 2.29 -5.97
C PHE A 35 -16.35 1.99 -7.08
N THR A 36 -16.97 3.02 -7.61
CA THR A 36 -17.62 2.92 -8.91
C THR A 36 -16.52 2.53 -9.89
N TYR A 37 -16.55 1.27 -10.27
CA TYR A 37 -15.78 0.79 -11.42
C TYR A 37 -16.29 1.59 -12.62
N VAL A 38 -15.61 2.69 -12.90
CA VAL A 38 -15.85 3.44 -14.13
C VAL A 38 -15.53 2.47 -15.27
N SER A 39 -16.55 2.04 -15.95
CA SER A 39 -16.44 1.17 -17.15
C SER A 39 -15.52 1.89 -18.11
N ALA A 40 -14.28 1.41 -18.22
CA ALA A 40 -13.24 2.06 -18.99
C ALA A 40 -13.59 1.94 -20.48
N THR A 41 -14.15 2.99 -21.03
CA THR A 41 -13.82 3.38 -22.40
C THR A 41 -12.30 3.37 -22.49
N HIS A 42 -11.71 2.72 -23.44
CA HIS A 42 -10.27 2.46 -23.68
C HIS A 42 -9.34 3.61 -23.28
N GLU A 43 -9.23 3.84 -21.98
CA GLU A 43 -8.28 4.79 -21.45
C GLU A 43 -6.91 4.14 -21.56
N ARG A 44 -6.04 4.77 -22.35
CA ARG A 44 -4.70 4.28 -22.66
C ARG A 44 -3.97 4.09 -21.32
N ALA A 45 -3.54 2.87 -21.03
CA ALA A 45 -2.77 2.59 -19.81
C ALA A 45 -1.58 3.56 -19.70
N ILE A 46 -1.48 4.26 -18.57
CA ILE A 46 -0.47 5.31 -18.38
C ILE A 46 0.68 4.71 -17.56
N TYR A 47 1.89 4.76 -18.13
CA TYR A 47 3.12 4.31 -17.49
C TYR A 47 4.13 5.45 -17.43
N PRO A 48 4.94 5.55 -16.36
CA PRO A 48 6.05 6.49 -16.34
C PRO A 48 7.08 6.14 -17.41
N ALA A 49 7.70 7.16 -17.99
CA ALA A 49 8.84 6.94 -18.89
C ALA A 49 9.99 6.30 -18.13
N VAL A 50 10.57 5.25 -18.71
CA VAL A 50 11.72 4.54 -18.16
C VAL A 50 12.96 5.09 -18.85
N GLY A 51 13.88 5.61 -18.03
CA GLY A 51 15.15 6.17 -18.48
C GLY A 51 16.30 5.15 -18.42
N ALA A 52 17.51 5.66 -18.36
CA ALA A 52 18.73 4.86 -18.30
C ALA A 52 18.86 4.05 -16.98
N THR A 53 19.68 3.03 -17.01
CA THR A 53 20.12 2.31 -15.80
C THR A 53 20.79 3.27 -14.83
N THR A 54 20.47 3.12 -13.54
CA THR A 54 21.02 3.94 -12.46
C THR A 54 21.48 3.06 -11.30
N ARG A 55 22.14 3.67 -10.31
CA ARG A 55 22.57 2.94 -9.12
C ARG A 55 21.38 2.58 -8.24
N ALA A 56 21.42 1.38 -7.65
CA ALA A 56 20.50 0.99 -6.60
C ALA A 56 20.60 1.95 -5.39
N PRO A 57 19.54 2.11 -4.58
CA PRO A 57 19.68 2.68 -3.24
C PRO A 57 20.69 1.89 -2.41
N ILE A 58 21.42 2.55 -1.51
CA ILE A 58 22.38 1.85 -0.67
C ILE A 58 21.69 0.84 0.25
N GLY A 59 20.53 1.21 0.83
CA GLY A 59 19.73 0.31 1.65
C GLY A 59 19.32 -0.98 0.92
N TRP A 60 18.99 -0.92 -0.38
CA TRP A 60 18.75 -2.14 -1.18
C TRP A 60 20.02 -3.00 -1.32
N VAL A 61 21.19 -2.39 -1.50
CA VAL A 61 22.44 -3.14 -1.62
C VAL A 61 22.76 -3.86 -0.29
N GLU A 62 22.59 -3.18 0.83
CA GLU A 62 22.79 -3.74 2.17
C GLU A 62 21.74 -4.82 2.49
N PHE A 63 20.47 -4.58 2.18
CA PHE A 63 19.40 -5.58 2.28
C PHE A 63 19.75 -6.86 1.53
N CYS A 64 20.33 -6.76 0.34
CA CYS A 64 20.76 -7.92 -0.44
C CYS A 64 21.92 -8.70 0.20
N THR A 65 22.72 -8.11 1.06
CA THR A 65 23.77 -8.83 1.80
C THR A 65 23.18 -9.66 2.94
N GLU A 66 22.13 -9.18 3.56
CA GLU A 66 21.42 -9.83 4.67
C GLU A 66 20.39 -10.85 4.12
N TYR A 67 19.52 -10.42 3.21
CA TYR A 67 18.45 -11.23 2.63
C TYR A 67 18.81 -11.77 1.24
N LYS A 68 19.93 -12.48 1.15
CA LYS A 68 20.49 -13.00 -0.13
C LYS A 68 19.48 -13.69 -1.05
N PRO A 69 18.53 -14.51 -0.56
CA PRO A 69 17.53 -15.15 -1.42
C PRO A 69 16.62 -14.14 -2.16
N GLU A 70 16.36 -12.97 -1.60
CA GLU A 70 15.53 -11.94 -2.22
C GLU A 70 16.17 -11.33 -3.47
N CYS A 71 17.50 -11.35 -3.54
CA CYS A 71 18.29 -10.73 -4.61
C CYS A 71 18.93 -11.76 -5.57
N LYS A 72 18.94 -13.05 -5.20
CA LYS A 72 19.43 -14.13 -6.07
C LYS A 72 18.35 -14.55 -7.06
N THR A 73 17.89 -13.62 -7.88
CA THR A 73 16.87 -13.88 -8.89
C THR A 73 17.47 -13.79 -10.28
N LYS A 74 16.99 -14.66 -11.18
CA LYS A 74 17.35 -14.57 -12.60
C LYS A 74 16.51 -13.46 -13.27
N PRO A 75 17.05 -12.81 -14.31
CA PRO A 75 16.24 -11.95 -15.16
C PRO A 75 15.08 -12.74 -15.78
N GLU A 76 13.90 -12.15 -15.78
CA GLU A 76 12.68 -12.73 -16.35
C GLU A 76 12.05 -11.73 -17.33
N PRO A 77 11.26 -12.20 -18.30
CA PRO A 77 10.53 -11.31 -19.20
C PRO A 77 9.57 -10.39 -18.42
N ALA A 78 9.45 -9.15 -18.86
CA ALA A 78 8.52 -8.20 -18.26
C ALA A 78 7.09 -8.75 -18.28
N ARG A 79 6.41 -8.70 -17.13
CA ARG A 79 5.05 -9.19 -16.96
C ARG A 79 4.22 -8.17 -16.21
N ASN A 80 3.08 -7.78 -16.79
CA ASN A 80 2.08 -6.98 -16.11
C ASN A 80 0.95 -7.88 -15.60
N ILE A 81 0.37 -7.51 -14.47
CA ILE A 81 -0.79 -8.21 -13.91
C ILE A 81 -2.05 -7.75 -14.65
N VAL A 82 -2.93 -8.68 -14.97
CA VAL A 82 -4.27 -8.34 -15.48
C VAL A 82 -5.11 -7.83 -14.31
N LEU A 83 -5.46 -6.55 -14.33
CA LEU A 83 -6.23 -5.91 -13.28
C LEU A 83 -7.69 -6.39 -13.32
N THR A 84 -8.04 -7.26 -12.40
CA THR A 84 -9.40 -7.76 -12.16
C THR A 84 -9.94 -7.22 -10.84
N PRO A 85 -11.25 -7.29 -10.56
CA PRO A 85 -11.79 -6.92 -9.24
C PRO A 85 -11.13 -7.68 -8.09
N LYS A 86 -10.80 -8.97 -8.30
CA LYS A 86 -10.08 -9.77 -7.30
C LYS A 86 -8.67 -9.23 -7.05
N VAL A 87 -7.91 -8.97 -8.10
CA VAL A 87 -6.55 -8.40 -8.01
C VAL A 87 -6.58 -7.07 -7.29
N TRP A 88 -7.55 -6.21 -7.62
CA TRP A 88 -7.74 -4.94 -6.91
C TRP A 88 -8.01 -5.14 -5.42
N SER A 89 -8.94 -6.03 -5.09
CA SER A 89 -9.26 -6.35 -3.69
C SER A 89 -8.05 -6.89 -2.92
N ASP A 90 -7.24 -7.72 -3.55
CA ASP A 90 -6.02 -8.27 -2.93
C ASP A 90 -4.96 -7.18 -2.67
N MET A 91 -4.78 -6.23 -3.61
CA MET A 91 -3.91 -5.06 -3.40
C MET A 91 -4.37 -4.21 -2.21
N VAL A 92 -5.69 -3.92 -2.15
CA VAL A 92 -6.28 -3.12 -1.07
C VAL A 92 -6.06 -3.82 0.27
N LYS A 93 -6.38 -5.11 0.37
CA LYS A 93 -6.19 -5.89 1.60
C LYS A 93 -4.75 -5.89 2.11
N VAL A 94 -3.78 -6.07 1.20
CA VAL A 94 -2.36 -6.06 1.59
C VAL A 94 -1.92 -4.66 2.00
N ASN A 95 -2.33 -3.63 1.25
CA ASN A 95 -1.98 -2.25 1.58
C ASN A 95 -2.52 -1.85 2.95
N ASP A 96 -3.81 -2.07 3.18
CA ASP A 96 -4.47 -1.71 4.44
C ASP A 96 -3.90 -2.51 5.60
N TRP A 97 -3.76 -3.84 5.44
CA TRP A 97 -3.23 -4.68 6.50
C TRP A 97 -1.83 -4.22 6.95
N VAL A 98 -0.92 -3.95 6.02
CA VAL A 98 0.44 -3.50 6.37
C VAL A 98 0.40 -2.11 6.99
N ASN A 99 -0.39 -1.19 6.46
CA ASN A 99 -0.50 0.16 7.00
C ASN A 99 -1.09 0.18 8.43
N ASP A 100 -2.00 -0.73 8.73
CA ASP A 100 -2.67 -0.81 10.05
C ASP A 100 -1.83 -1.55 11.10
N ASN A 101 -0.97 -2.48 10.68
CA ASN A 101 -0.27 -3.37 11.61
C ASN A 101 1.20 -3.00 11.84
N ILE A 102 1.81 -2.19 10.98
CA ILE A 102 3.17 -1.69 11.19
C ILE A 102 3.10 -0.28 11.74
N LYS A 103 3.87 -0.01 12.79
CA LYS A 103 3.98 1.31 13.40
C LYS A 103 5.16 2.07 12.80
N PRO A 104 4.94 3.33 12.37
CA PRO A 104 6.01 4.11 11.77
C PRO A 104 7.07 4.47 12.81
N ILE A 105 8.32 4.22 12.47
CA ILE A 105 9.51 4.63 13.21
C ILE A 105 10.64 4.82 12.19
N THR A 106 11.45 5.85 12.37
CA THR A 106 12.61 6.04 11.50
C THR A 106 13.74 5.09 11.87
N ASP A 107 14.58 4.74 10.91
CA ASP A 107 15.78 3.92 11.16
C ASP A 107 16.70 4.51 12.23
N LEU A 108 16.81 5.84 12.28
CA LEU A 108 17.61 6.51 13.28
C LEU A 108 17.06 6.30 14.70
N GLU A 109 15.74 6.33 14.86
CA GLU A 109 15.09 6.10 16.17
C GLU A 109 15.09 4.62 16.53
N HIS A 110 14.95 3.72 15.54
CA HIS A 110 14.83 2.29 15.75
C HIS A 110 16.19 1.60 15.92
N TRP A 111 17.14 1.92 15.05
CA TRP A 111 18.43 1.21 14.94
C TRP A 111 19.64 2.08 15.23
N GLY A 112 19.47 3.40 15.35
CA GLY A 112 20.58 4.36 15.52
C GLY A 112 21.40 4.58 14.24
N VAL A 113 20.88 4.20 13.08
CA VAL A 113 21.51 4.38 11.75
C VAL A 113 20.60 5.20 10.85
N VAL A 114 21.14 5.76 9.77
CA VAL A 114 20.38 6.68 8.91
C VAL A 114 19.47 5.94 7.93
N GLU A 115 19.87 4.74 7.52
CA GLU A 115 19.18 3.97 6.48
C GLU A 115 19.43 2.49 6.73
N ARG A 116 18.37 1.67 6.87
CA ARG A 116 18.47 0.23 7.04
C ARG A 116 17.21 -0.46 6.55
N TRP A 117 17.26 -0.97 5.35
CA TRP A 117 16.16 -1.75 4.79
C TRP A 117 16.06 -3.12 5.43
N ASN A 118 14.94 -3.41 6.08
CA ASN A 118 14.66 -4.72 6.65
C ASN A 118 13.17 -5.09 6.57
N TYR A 119 12.85 -6.32 6.92
CA TYR A 119 11.44 -6.65 7.14
C TYR A 119 11.03 -6.22 8.55
N PRO A 120 9.88 -5.56 8.70
CA PRO A 120 9.38 -5.07 10.00
C PRO A 120 8.75 -6.21 10.80
N ASP A 121 9.54 -7.26 11.09
CA ASP A 121 9.07 -8.47 11.76
C ASP A 121 8.77 -8.24 13.26
N ASP A 122 9.22 -7.14 13.84
CA ASP A 122 8.90 -6.67 15.19
C ASP A 122 7.70 -5.70 15.25
N GLY A 123 7.10 -5.38 14.09
CA GLY A 123 5.94 -4.51 13.97
C GLY A 123 6.26 -3.03 13.85
N TYR A 124 7.52 -2.66 13.63
CA TYR A 124 7.98 -1.29 13.44
C TYR A 124 8.79 -1.15 12.15
N GLY A 125 8.76 0.03 11.53
CA GLY A 125 9.55 0.31 10.33
C GLY A 125 9.20 1.64 9.68
N ASP A 126 9.96 2.03 8.68
CA ASP A 126 9.69 3.21 7.87
C ASP A 126 9.28 2.86 6.43
N CYS A 127 9.38 3.79 5.48
CA CYS A 127 8.69 3.64 4.19
C CYS A 127 9.13 2.41 3.38
N GLU A 128 10.41 2.09 3.35
CA GLU A 128 10.92 0.93 2.60
C GLU A 128 10.57 -0.40 3.24
N ASP A 129 10.48 -0.46 4.56
CA ASP A 129 10.10 -1.66 5.29
C ASP A 129 8.63 -2.04 4.99
N TYR A 130 7.74 -1.03 4.94
CA TYR A 130 6.38 -1.22 4.47
C TYR A 130 6.34 -1.75 3.03
N VAL A 131 7.16 -1.20 2.15
CA VAL A 131 7.26 -1.64 0.75
C VAL A 131 7.74 -3.09 0.66
N LEU A 132 8.79 -3.43 1.40
CA LEU A 132 9.34 -4.79 1.45
C LEU A 132 8.30 -5.79 1.95
N LEU A 133 7.56 -5.46 3.00
CA LEU A 133 6.53 -6.34 3.56
C LEU A 133 5.34 -6.51 2.59
N LYS A 134 4.80 -5.43 2.03
CA LYS A 134 3.74 -5.49 1.01
C LYS A 134 4.16 -6.36 -0.16
N ARG A 135 5.37 -6.15 -0.67
CA ARG A 135 5.94 -6.95 -1.76
C ARG A 135 6.07 -8.41 -1.38
N ARG A 136 6.61 -8.74 -0.19
CA ARG A 136 6.73 -10.13 0.32
C ARG A 136 5.37 -10.82 0.39
N MET A 137 4.34 -10.13 0.87
CA MET A 137 2.98 -10.69 0.97
C MET A 137 2.39 -10.99 -0.40
N LEU A 138 2.51 -10.08 -1.37
CA LEU A 138 2.03 -10.29 -2.73
C LEU A 138 2.80 -11.39 -3.46
N LEU A 139 4.13 -11.46 -3.30
CA LEU A 139 4.95 -12.56 -3.84
C LEU A 139 4.50 -13.92 -3.29
N ARG A 140 4.24 -14.02 -1.98
CA ARG A 140 3.71 -15.24 -1.34
C ARG A 140 2.32 -15.61 -1.83
N ALA A 141 1.53 -14.64 -2.25
CA ALA A 141 0.23 -14.85 -2.91
C ALA A 141 0.35 -15.26 -4.39
N GLY A 142 1.58 -15.47 -4.89
CA GLY A 142 1.83 -15.96 -6.26
C GLY A 142 1.90 -14.84 -7.31
N TRP A 143 2.05 -13.59 -6.90
CA TRP A 143 2.17 -12.50 -7.85
C TRP A 143 3.56 -12.47 -8.48
N PRO A 144 3.67 -12.14 -9.77
CA PRO A 144 4.95 -12.11 -10.46
C PRO A 144 5.83 -10.96 -9.93
N ARG A 145 7.09 -11.28 -9.64
CA ARG A 145 8.08 -10.34 -9.11
C ARG A 145 8.29 -9.15 -10.05
N GLU A 146 8.21 -9.40 -11.36
CA GLU A 146 8.38 -8.42 -12.44
C GLU A 146 7.29 -7.34 -12.42
N ALA A 147 6.18 -7.60 -11.75
CA ALA A 147 5.10 -6.63 -11.60
C ALA A 147 5.13 -5.87 -10.26
N LEU A 148 6.04 -6.21 -9.34
CA LEU A 148 6.13 -5.67 -7.99
C LEU A 148 7.47 -4.95 -7.80
N LEU A 149 7.51 -3.66 -8.12
CA LEU A 149 8.75 -2.91 -8.25
C LEU A 149 8.91 -1.89 -7.11
N ILE A 150 9.96 -2.05 -6.32
CA ILE A 150 10.34 -1.04 -5.32
C ILE A 150 10.72 0.23 -6.07
N THR A 151 10.14 1.35 -5.66
CA THR A 151 10.24 2.64 -6.36
C THR A 151 10.61 3.73 -5.36
N VAL A 152 11.64 4.49 -5.68
CA VAL A 152 12.05 5.67 -4.93
C VAL A 152 11.45 6.90 -5.57
N VAL A 153 10.82 7.70 -4.75
CA VAL A 153 10.17 8.96 -5.13
C VAL A 153 10.65 10.11 -4.21
N ARG A 154 10.32 11.33 -4.57
CA ARG A 154 10.20 12.43 -3.63
C ARG A 154 8.72 12.68 -3.39
N ASP A 155 8.34 12.76 -2.14
CA ASP A 155 6.96 13.01 -1.75
C ASP A 155 6.52 14.45 -2.08
N ARG A 156 5.33 14.83 -1.66
CA ARG A 156 4.77 16.17 -1.91
C ARG A 156 5.51 17.30 -1.19
N LYS A 157 6.31 16.95 -0.16
CA LYS A 157 7.16 17.90 0.57
C LYS A 157 8.56 17.99 -0.03
N GLY A 158 8.91 17.04 -0.91
CA GLY A 158 10.23 16.91 -1.51
C GLY A 158 11.16 15.96 -0.76
N ASP A 159 10.66 15.30 0.29
CA ASP A 159 11.42 14.33 1.06
C ASP A 159 11.60 13.02 0.30
N GLY A 160 12.69 12.30 0.58
CA GLY A 160 12.90 10.96 0.04
C GLY A 160 11.85 10.00 0.57
N HIS A 161 11.31 9.15 -0.32
CA HIS A 161 10.27 8.22 0.05
C HIS A 161 10.30 6.97 -0.83
N ALA A 162 9.91 5.81 -0.27
CA ALA A 162 9.80 4.55 -0.99
C ALA A 162 8.33 4.12 -1.09
N VAL A 163 7.95 3.61 -2.26
CA VAL A 163 6.61 3.08 -2.53
C VAL A 163 6.69 1.78 -3.33
N LEU A 164 5.65 0.94 -3.26
CA LEU A 164 5.54 -0.23 -4.11
C LEU A 164 4.75 0.10 -5.38
N THR A 165 5.40 0.01 -6.53
CA THR A 165 4.72 0.08 -7.83
C THR A 165 4.23 -1.30 -8.23
N VAL A 166 2.92 -1.42 -8.49
CA VAL A 166 2.29 -2.60 -9.08
C VAL A 166 2.03 -2.34 -10.56
N LYS A 167 2.69 -3.13 -11.41
CA LYS A 167 2.56 -3.06 -12.88
C LYS A 167 1.31 -3.81 -13.32
N THR A 168 0.36 -3.13 -13.93
CA THR A 168 -0.85 -3.76 -14.46
C THR A 168 -1.06 -3.47 -15.94
N ASN A 169 -1.96 -4.20 -16.59
CA ASN A 169 -2.38 -3.92 -17.95
C ASN A 169 -3.19 -2.60 -18.11
N ARG A 170 -3.51 -1.94 -16.98
CA ARG A 170 -4.23 -0.65 -16.94
C ARG A 170 -3.37 0.51 -16.43
N GLY A 171 -2.06 0.31 -16.27
CA GLY A 171 -1.12 1.31 -15.76
C GLY A 171 -0.44 0.86 -14.47
N ASP A 172 0.38 1.75 -13.93
CA ASP A 172 1.12 1.53 -12.70
C ASP A 172 0.31 2.09 -11.52
N PHE A 173 0.06 1.24 -10.52
CA PHE A 173 -0.60 1.61 -9.27
C PHE A 173 0.38 1.63 -8.11
N ILE A 174 0.18 2.54 -7.17
CA ILE A 174 1.10 2.78 -6.05
C ILE A 174 0.45 2.35 -4.74
N LEU A 175 1.14 1.45 -4.03
CA LEU A 175 0.84 1.09 -2.64
C LEU A 175 1.80 1.86 -1.75
N ASP A 176 1.25 2.57 -0.79
CA ASP A 176 1.95 3.59 -0.01
C ASP A 176 1.57 3.49 1.48
N ASN A 177 2.49 3.85 2.38
CA ASN A 177 2.20 3.95 3.82
C ASN A 177 1.76 5.38 4.23
N GLN A 178 2.07 6.39 3.41
CA GLN A 178 1.60 7.76 3.62
C GLN A 178 0.19 8.01 3.07
N SER A 179 -0.38 7.06 2.32
CA SER A 179 -1.72 7.15 1.74
C SER A 179 -2.45 5.81 1.86
N ALA A 180 -3.65 5.85 2.45
CA ALA A 180 -4.53 4.69 2.46
C ALA A 180 -5.06 4.32 1.06
N GLN A 181 -5.10 5.30 0.14
CA GLN A 181 -5.60 5.09 -1.21
C GLN A 181 -4.52 4.56 -2.13
N ILE A 182 -4.84 3.49 -2.86
CA ILE A 182 -4.03 3.03 -3.99
C ILE A 182 -4.35 3.93 -5.18
N LEU A 183 -3.37 4.68 -5.63
CA LEU A 183 -3.52 5.64 -6.72
C LEU A 183 -2.73 5.21 -7.96
N PRO A 184 -3.18 5.57 -9.17
CA PRO A 184 -2.33 5.59 -10.33
C PRO A 184 -1.10 6.48 -10.09
N TRP A 185 0.07 6.07 -10.60
CA TRP A 185 1.33 6.77 -10.35
C TRP A 185 1.29 8.29 -10.62
N ASN A 186 0.59 8.70 -11.68
CA ASN A 186 0.47 10.09 -12.12
C ASN A 186 -0.50 10.94 -11.26
N LEU A 187 -1.24 10.31 -10.35
CA LEU A 187 -2.19 10.99 -9.45
C LEU A 187 -1.67 11.07 -8.01
N THR A 188 -0.50 10.53 -7.71
CA THR A 188 0.09 10.57 -6.37
C THR A 188 0.57 11.98 -5.97
N GLY A 189 0.93 12.79 -6.95
CA GLY A 189 1.61 14.07 -6.73
C GLY A 189 3.10 13.93 -6.37
N TYR A 190 3.67 12.75 -6.51
CA TYR A 190 5.09 12.45 -6.24
C TYR A 190 5.97 12.71 -7.45
N HIS A 191 7.24 13.02 -7.18
CA HIS A 191 8.27 13.03 -8.20
C HIS A 191 8.99 11.68 -8.21
N PHE A 192 8.78 10.90 -9.28
CA PHE A 192 9.38 9.57 -9.44
C PHE A 192 10.84 9.68 -9.84
N VAL A 193 11.74 9.10 -9.06
CA VAL A 193 13.21 9.21 -9.24
C VAL A 193 13.76 7.98 -9.93
N LYS A 194 13.56 6.81 -9.36
CA LYS A 194 14.06 5.53 -9.88
C LYS A 194 13.24 4.36 -9.34
N ARG A 195 13.30 3.23 -10.03
CA ARG A 195 12.71 1.98 -9.56
C ARG A 195 13.53 0.77 -10.00
N GLN A 196 13.19 -0.39 -9.45
CA GLN A 196 13.67 -1.66 -9.97
C GLN A 196 13.28 -1.84 -11.44
N SER A 197 14.18 -2.48 -12.21
CA SER A 197 13.84 -2.90 -13.57
C SER A 197 12.78 -4.00 -13.53
N GLN A 198 11.85 -3.95 -14.49
CA GLN A 198 10.82 -4.97 -14.61
C GLN A 198 11.38 -6.33 -15.04
N THR A 199 12.54 -6.36 -15.70
CA THR A 199 13.17 -7.58 -16.20
C THR A 199 14.27 -8.13 -15.30
N ASP A 200 14.80 -7.29 -14.40
CA ASP A 200 15.88 -7.69 -13.49
C ASP A 200 15.77 -6.86 -12.19
N PRO A 201 15.33 -7.45 -11.08
CA PRO A 201 15.12 -6.72 -9.82
C PRO A 201 16.41 -6.16 -9.20
N ASN A 202 17.57 -6.64 -9.63
CA ASN A 202 18.86 -6.11 -9.17
C ASN A 202 19.34 -4.91 -9.98
N LYS A 203 18.67 -4.61 -11.09
CA LYS A 203 18.92 -3.40 -11.86
C LYS A 203 17.89 -2.33 -11.53
N TRP A 204 18.36 -1.10 -11.52
CA TRP A 204 17.52 0.06 -11.27
C TRP A 204 17.55 0.98 -12.49
N VAL A 205 16.42 1.59 -12.76
CA VAL A 205 16.22 2.50 -13.89
C VAL A 205 15.70 3.84 -13.38
N ALA A 206 16.20 4.92 -13.98
CA ALA A 206 15.68 6.25 -13.72
C ALA A 206 14.22 6.35 -14.20
N LEU A 207 13.42 7.14 -13.50
CA LEU A 207 12.07 7.52 -13.89
C LEU A 207 12.02 9.04 -14.04
N GLY A 208 11.21 9.54 -14.94
CA GLY A 208 11.03 10.96 -15.14
C GLY A 208 10.62 11.26 -16.57
N LYS A 209 10.32 12.53 -16.83
CA LYS A 209 10.18 12.98 -18.21
C LYS A 209 11.53 12.73 -18.90
N PRO A 210 11.57 12.14 -20.10
CA PRO A 210 12.79 12.14 -20.90
C PRO A 210 13.27 13.59 -20.94
N ALA A 211 14.54 13.83 -20.62
CA ALA A 211 15.12 15.14 -20.89
C ALA A 211 14.83 15.40 -22.39
N ILE A 212 14.10 16.46 -22.67
CA ILE A 212 13.94 16.89 -24.06
C ILE A 212 15.37 17.12 -24.51
N ALA A 213 15.86 16.32 -25.44
CA ALA A 213 17.17 16.53 -26.02
C ALA A 213 17.22 18.00 -26.46
N PRO A 214 18.27 18.77 -26.10
CA PRO A 214 18.36 20.14 -26.54
C PRO A 214 18.21 20.15 -28.06
N PRO A 215 17.50 21.13 -28.66
CA PRO A 215 17.35 21.20 -30.08
C PRO A 215 18.75 21.20 -30.68
N VAL A 216 19.01 20.28 -31.61
CA VAL A 216 20.25 20.29 -32.40
C VAL A 216 20.19 21.56 -33.23
N VAL A 217 20.93 22.57 -32.79
CA VAL A 217 21.17 23.77 -33.60
C VAL A 217 22.07 23.32 -34.75
N SER A 218 21.50 23.04 -35.89
CA SER A 218 22.25 22.83 -37.12
C SER A 218 22.95 24.14 -37.45
N ALA A 219 24.26 24.18 -37.22
CA ALA A 219 25.10 25.27 -37.75
C ALA A 219 25.04 25.17 -39.29
N ARG A 220 24.57 26.25 -39.92
CA ARG A 220 24.73 26.49 -41.34
C ARG A 220 26.12 26.98 -41.64
#